data_e4d523b0da3bbfe6713e31d48066b1ab
#
_entry.id   e4d523b0da3bbfe6713e31d48066b1ab
#
_cell.length_a   1.000
_cell.length_b   1.000
_cell.length_c   1.000
_cell.angle_alpha   90.00
_cell.angle_beta   90.00
_cell.angle_gamma   90.00
#
_symmetry.space_group_name_H-M   'P 1'
#
loop_
_entity.id
_entity.type
_entity.pdbx_description
1 polymer ?
#
loop_
_entity_poly.entity_id
_entity_poly.type
_entity_poly.pdbx_seq_one_letter_code
_entity_poly.pdbx_strand_id
1 'polypeptide(L)'
;MKTDVLGRALAGLLLALLAGCEQPAEPPQGFAGLGSEAAAFTPVLPGRSFSFPADHGAHDGFRIEWWYLTADLSDAQGRHFGVQWTLFRSALRAAPEQPGWGAPLVWLGHAAATSAQSHHAAERYARGGVGQAGVIAQPFQAWIDDWQLSTLNSAGDPLARMQVQAAGPGFAYRLQLSSSRPLVLQGEGGYSRKSDQGQASYYYSQPFFQAAGELQIDGQRYQVSGPAWLDREWSSQPLGADQSGWDWFSLHLDSGERLMLFRVRERDKAPYITGTWISTDGHTQSLGKEQIQLLPLAQSRVQGRSLPTTWQLKIPAKGLD
;
A
#
# COMPACT_ATOMS: atom_id res chain seq x y z
N MET A 1 -5.03 -63.59 31.85
CA MET A 1 -3.85 -63.36 30.93
C MET A 1 -4.19 -62.94 29.51
N LYS A 2 -5.36 -63.16 28.91
CA LYS A 2 -5.71 -62.71 27.56
C LYS A 2 -6.31 -61.30 27.51
N THR A 3 -6.87 -60.79 28.59
CA THR A 3 -7.51 -59.45 28.69
C THR A 3 -6.48 -58.30 28.84
N ASP A 4 -5.32 -58.59 29.47
CA ASP A 4 -4.28 -57.56 29.68
C ASP A 4 -3.50 -57.25 28.42
N VAL A 5 -3.38 -58.18 27.46
CA VAL A 5 -2.66 -57.98 26.18
C VAL A 5 -3.48 -57.09 25.26
N LEU A 6 -4.80 -57.27 25.24
CA LEU A 6 -5.70 -56.46 24.41
C LEU A 6 -5.78 -55.00 24.90
N GLY A 7 -5.79 -54.80 26.20
CA GLY A 7 -5.77 -53.45 26.82
C GLY A 7 -4.48 -52.67 26.53
N ARG A 8 -3.34 -53.36 26.55
CA ARG A 8 -2.02 -52.75 26.24
C ARG A 8 -1.86 -52.45 24.76
N ALA A 9 -2.42 -53.31 23.86
CA ALA A 9 -2.41 -53.06 22.43
C ALA A 9 -3.32 -51.88 22.04
N LEU A 10 -4.49 -51.75 22.69
CA LEU A 10 -5.41 -50.62 22.46
C LEU A 10 -4.81 -49.29 22.98
N ALA A 11 -4.14 -49.30 24.14
CA ALA A 11 -3.47 -48.12 24.70
C ALA A 11 -2.28 -47.70 23.84
N GLY A 12 -1.51 -48.62 23.27
CA GLY A 12 -0.44 -48.34 22.33
C GLY A 12 -0.92 -47.75 21.00
N LEU A 13 -2.06 -48.20 20.51
CA LEU A 13 -2.69 -47.66 19.29
C LEU A 13 -3.25 -46.25 19.51
N LEU A 14 -3.83 -45.95 20.68
CA LEU A 14 -4.29 -44.61 21.04
C LEU A 14 -3.12 -43.63 21.21
N LEU A 15 -2.00 -44.05 21.79
CA LEU A 15 -0.80 -43.20 21.89
C LEU A 15 -0.15 -42.94 20.53
N ALA A 16 -0.17 -43.89 19.60
CA ALA A 16 0.33 -43.72 18.24
C ALA A 16 -0.53 -42.72 17.41
N LEU A 17 -1.84 -42.66 17.70
CA LEU A 17 -2.76 -41.70 17.06
C LEU A 17 -2.60 -40.26 17.58
N LEU A 18 -2.01 -40.08 18.78
CA LEU A 18 -1.69 -38.74 19.34
C LEU A 18 -0.34 -38.20 18.89
N ALA A 19 0.55 -39.02 18.31
CA ALA A 19 1.84 -38.61 17.78
C ALA A 19 1.80 -38.19 16.30
N GLY A 20 0.64 -38.18 15.68
CA GLY A 20 0.47 -37.81 14.28
C GLY A 20 -0.02 -36.38 14.13
N CYS A 21 0.81 -35.55 13.53
CA CYS A 21 0.63 -34.19 13.03
C CYS A 21 1.24 -33.09 13.89
N GLU A 22 2.56 -33.12 14.07
CA GLU A 22 3.25 -31.85 13.95
C GLU A 22 3.13 -31.43 12.47
N GLN A 23 2.18 -30.56 12.19
CA GLN A 23 2.22 -29.80 10.95
C GLN A 23 3.54 -29.03 10.94
N PRO A 24 4.35 -29.13 9.86
CA PRO A 24 5.50 -28.26 9.71
C PRO A 24 5.01 -26.83 9.95
N ALA A 25 5.66 -26.09 10.83
CA ALA A 25 5.37 -24.68 11.05
C ALA A 25 5.33 -24.01 9.67
N GLU A 26 4.15 -23.55 9.26
CA GLU A 26 4.05 -22.78 8.03
C GLU A 26 5.05 -21.62 8.13
N PRO A 27 5.89 -21.41 7.11
CA PRO A 27 6.79 -20.27 7.11
C PRO A 27 5.94 -19.02 7.36
N PRO A 28 6.41 -18.03 8.13
CA PRO A 28 5.64 -16.86 8.47
C PRO A 28 5.10 -16.24 7.19
N GLN A 29 3.78 -16.23 7.06
CA GLN A 29 3.10 -15.67 5.90
C GLN A 29 3.51 -14.19 5.84
N GLY A 30 4.17 -13.80 4.77
CA GLY A 30 4.52 -12.42 4.49
C GLY A 30 3.26 -11.54 4.47
N PHE A 31 3.46 -10.22 4.46
CA PHE A 31 2.38 -9.24 4.40
C PHE A 31 1.28 -9.64 3.40
N ALA A 32 0.01 -9.63 3.82
CA ALA A 32 -1.17 -10.02 3.05
C ALA A 32 -1.23 -11.50 2.60
N GLY A 33 -0.61 -12.46 3.31
CA GLY A 33 -0.67 -13.88 2.95
C GLY A 33 0.04 -14.25 1.65
N LEU A 34 0.95 -13.41 1.19
CA LEU A 34 1.72 -13.57 -0.04
C LEU A 34 2.82 -14.60 0.18
N GLY A 35 2.50 -15.88 -0.03
CA GLY A 35 3.42 -17.00 0.10
C GLY A 35 4.66 -16.92 -0.81
N SER A 36 5.55 -17.90 -0.74
CA SER A 36 6.94 -17.88 -1.23
C SER A 36 7.14 -18.07 -2.75
N GLU A 37 6.12 -18.28 -3.56
CA GLU A 37 6.25 -18.61 -4.99
C GLU A 37 6.35 -17.35 -5.89
N ALA A 38 7.40 -16.55 -5.73
CA ALA A 38 7.64 -15.39 -6.59
C ALA A 38 8.16 -15.77 -8.00
N ALA A 39 8.77 -16.95 -8.15
CA ALA A 39 9.51 -17.34 -9.35
C ALA A 39 8.66 -17.48 -10.63
N ALA A 40 7.35 -17.67 -10.49
CA ALA A 40 6.44 -17.82 -11.65
C ALA A 40 5.89 -16.49 -12.18
N PHE A 41 6.08 -15.37 -11.46
CA PHE A 41 5.59 -14.05 -11.85
C PHE A 41 6.64 -13.27 -12.64
N THR A 42 6.18 -12.27 -13.38
CA THR A 42 7.07 -11.36 -14.13
C THR A 42 8.04 -10.65 -13.17
N PRO A 43 9.36 -10.76 -13.36
CA PRO A 43 10.32 -10.06 -12.51
C PRO A 43 10.27 -8.55 -12.72
N VAL A 44 10.57 -7.80 -11.66
CA VAL A 44 10.81 -6.36 -11.76
C VAL A 44 12.27 -6.12 -12.13
N LEU A 45 12.51 -5.53 -13.30
CA LEU A 45 13.85 -5.30 -13.85
C LEU A 45 14.07 -3.80 -14.11
N PRO A 46 15.31 -3.29 -13.99
CA PRO A 46 15.62 -1.91 -14.35
C PRO A 46 15.39 -1.66 -15.85
N GLY A 47 15.16 -0.38 -16.21
CA GLY A 47 15.06 0.03 -17.61
C GLY A 47 13.69 -0.13 -18.26
N ARG A 48 12.63 -0.47 -17.50
CA ARG A 48 11.26 -0.46 -18.03
C ARG A 48 10.84 0.97 -18.41
N SER A 49 10.25 1.11 -19.59
CA SER A 49 9.52 2.31 -19.99
C SER A 49 8.06 2.21 -19.54
N PHE A 50 7.54 3.29 -18.94
CA PHE A 50 6.13 3.40 -18.60
C PHE A 50 5.31 3.86 -19.79
N SER A 51 4.10 3.33 -19.90
CA SER A 51 3.16 3.66 -20.98
C SER A 51 1.82 4.10 -20.37
N PHE A 52 1.53 5.38 -20.43
CA PHE A 52 0.27 5.92 -19.96
C PHE A 52 -0.71 6.13 -21.12
N PRO A 53 -2.02 5.81 -20.93
CA PRO A 53 -2.71 5.47 -19.67
C PRO A 53 -2.62 3.98 -19.27
N ALA A 54 -2.01 3.10 -20.04
CA ALA A 54 -2.03 1.65 -19.79
C ALA A 54 -1.53 1.27 -18.40
N ASP A 55 -0.42 1.86 -17.93
CA ASP A 55 0.17 1.57 -16.62
C ASP A 55 -0.63 2.17 -15.43
N HIS A 56 -1.76 2.84 -15.68
CA HIS A 56 -2.75 3.13 -14.62
C HIS A 56 -3.58 1.90 -14.26
N GLY A 57 -3.71 0.95 -15.18
CA GLY A 57 -4.47 -0.29 -15.03
C GLY A 57 -3.78 -1.36 -14.20
N ALA A 58 -4.39 -2.55 -14.19
CA ALA A 58 -3.84 -3.73 -13.55
C ALA A 58 -2.77 -4.41 -14.42
N HIS A 59 -1.79 -5.05 -13.79
CA HIS A 59 -0.68 -5.75 -14.42
C HIS A 59 -0.72 -7.24 -14.09
N ASP A 60 -1.38 -8.05 -14.90
CA ASP A 60 -1.68 -9.47 -14.61
C ASP A 60 -0.45 -10.34 -14.43
N GLY A 61 0.69 -9.99 -15.03
CA GLY A 61 1.94 -10.71 -14.86
C GLY A 61 2.59 -10.54 -13.50
N PHE A 62 2.15 -9.57 -12.70
CA PHE A 62 2.74 -9.24 -11.40
C PHE A 62 1.89 -9.79 -10.26
N ARG A 63 2.58 -10.07 -9.15
CA ARG A 63 1.98 -10.74 -8.00
C ARG A 63 1.13 -9.81 -7.16
N ILE A 64 1.64 -8.59 -6.88
CA ILE A 64 0.99 -7.59 -6.03
C ILE A 64 1.04 -6.24 -6.70
N GLU A 65 0.00 -5.47 -6.49
CA GLU A 65 -0.05 -4.08 -6.86
C GLU A 65 -1.06 -3.32 -6.03
N TRP A 66 -0.89 -2.00 -5.95
CA TRP A 66 -1.80 -1.14 -5.22
C TRP A 66 -1.95 0.25 -5.83
N TRP A 67 -3.09 0.83 -5.57
CA TRP A 67 -3.48 2.21 -5.78
C TRP A 67 -3.72 2.79 -4.40
N TYR A 68 -2.88 3.71 -3.95
CA TYR A 68 -2.87 4.23 -2.60
C TYR A 68 -3.01 5.75 -2.62
N LEU A 69 -4.09 6.29 -2.04
CA LEU A 69 -4.35 7.70 -1.93
C LEU A 69 -4.36 8.12 -0.47
N THR A 70 -3.65 9.21 -0.18
CA THR A 70 -3.73 9.92 1.09
C THR A 70 -4.02 11.39 0.85
N ALA A 71 -4.73 12.03 1.78
CA ALA A 71 -4.96 13.47 1.77
C ALA A 71 -4.83 14.05 3.17
N ASP A 72 -4.15 15.19 3.26
CA ASP A 72 -4.08 16.05 4.44
C ASP A 72 -5.00 17.25 4.21
N LEU A 73 -6.07 17.31 4.98
CA LEU A 73 -7.20 18.18 4.71
C LEU A 73 -7.45 19.12 5.89
N SER A 74 -7.99 20.30 5.57
CA SER A 74 -8.48 21.24 6.58
C SER A 74 -9.85 21.78 6.17
N ASP A 75 -10.64 22.15 7.16
CA ASP A 75 -11.85 22.94 6.94
C ASP A 75 -11.62 24.45 7.09
N ALA A 76 -12.67 25.23 6.89
CA ALA A 76 -12.60 26.70 7.01
C ALA A 76 -12.27 27.22 8.42
N GLN A 77 -12.38 26.37 9.44
CA GLN A 77 -12.03 26.67 10.83
C GLN A 77 -10.62 26.23 11.19
N GLY A 78 -9.84 25.69 10.23
CA GLY A 78 -8.48 25.20 10.44
C GLY A 78 -8.40 23.87 11.18
N ARG A 79 -9.50 23.10 11.28
CA ARG A 79 -9.44 21.75 11.84
C ARG A 79 -8.83 20.81 10.81
N HIS A 80 -7.88 19.97 11.27
CA HIS A 80 -7.16 19.04 10.41
C HIS A 80 -7.81 17.66 10.35
N PHE A 81 -7.77 17.06 9.17
CA PHE A 81 -8.29 15.72 8.89
C PHE A 81 -7.35 14.97 7.97
N GLY A 82 -7.20 13.68 8.19
CA GLY A 82 -6.54 12.76 7.26
C GLY A 82 -7.54 11.83 6.59
N VAL A 83 -7.35 11.58 5.30
CA VAL A 83 -8.12 10.58 4.55
C VAL A 83 -7.17 9.63 3.86
N GLN A 84 -7.50 8.33 3.89
CA GLN A 84 -6.79 7.28 3.18
C GLN A 84 -7.78 6.44 2.38
N TRP A 85 -7.39 6.07 1.17
CA TRP A 85 -8.05 5.07 0.33
C TRP A 85 -7.01 4.19 -0.34
N THR A 86 -7.20 2.87 -0.30
CA THR A 86 -6.28 1.93 -0.93
C THR A 86 -7.03 0.79 -1.55
N LEU A 87 -6.62 0.38 -2.74
CA LEU A 87 -7.00 -0.86 -3.37
C LEU A 87 -5.74 -1.70 -3.62
N PHE A 88 -5.71 -2.90 -3.08
CA PHE A 88 -4.67 -3.90 -3.34
C PHE A 88 -5.20 -4.99 -4.25
N ARG A 89 -4.36 -5.42 -5.19
CA ARG A 89 -4.54 -6.61 -6.01
C ARG A 89 -3.46 -7.62 -5.64
N SER A 90 -3.86 -8.87 -5.37
CA SER A 90 -2.95 -9.95 -5.04
C SER A 90 -3.27 -11.18 -5.89
N ALA A 91 -2.33 -11.56 -6.76
CA ALA A 91 -2.43 -12.78 -7.54
C ALA A 91 -1.93 -13.96 -6.72
N LEU A 92 -2.76 -14.99 -6.55
CA LEU A 92 -2.44 -16.20 -5.79
C LEU A 92 -1.53 -17.15 -6.57
N ARG A 93 -1.54 -17.07 -7.88
CA ARG A 93 -0.68 -17.80 -8.82
C ARG A 93 -0.47 -16.97 -10.09
N ALA A 94 0.61 -17.23 -10.80
CA ALA A 94 0.90 -16.58 -12.08
C ALA A 94 0.00 -17.20 -13.18
N ALA A 95 -1.15 -16.61 -13.38
CA ALA A 95 -2.09 -16.96 -14.43
C ALA A 95 -2.86 -15.70 -14.84
N PRO A 96 -3.28 -15.60 -16.12
CA PRO A 96 -4.16 -14.52 -16.55
C PRO A 96 -5.43 -14.50 -15.69
N GLU A 97 -5.98 -13.30 -15.49
CA GLU A 97 -7.28 -13.17 -14.86
C GLU A 97 -8.33 -13.86 -15.71
N GLN A 98 -9.15 -14.69 -15.08
CA GLN A 98 -10.24 -15.43 -15.70
C GLN A 98 -11.56 -14.99 -15.10
N PRO A 99 -12.63 -14.91 -15.92
CA PRO A 99 -13.97 -14.64 -15.39
C PRO A 99 -14.42 -15.71 -14.41
N GLY A 100 -15.19 -15.30 -13.42
CA GLY A 100 -15.87 -16.18 -12.47
C GLY A 100 -15.09 -16.46 -11.18
N TRP A 101 -15.69 -17.23 -10.30
CA TRP A 101 -15.23 -17.51 -8.94
C TRP A 101 -13.89 -18.28 -8.85
N GLY A 102 -13.45 -18.89 -9.94
CA GLY A 102 -12.16 -19.61 -10.03
C GLY A 102 -10.95 -18.72 -10.25
N ALA A 103 -11.12 -17.42 -10.44
CA ALA A 103 -10.03 -16.48 -10.66
C ALA A 103 -8.99 -16.55 -9.52
N PRO A 104 -7.69 -16.69 -9.83
CA PRO A 104 -6.63 -16.76 -8.83
C PRO A 104 -6.21 -15.37 -8.34
N LEU A 105 -7.17 -14.56 -7.99
CA LEU A 105 -6.98 -13.14 -7.70
C LEU A 105 -7.85 -12.71 -6.53
N VAL A 106 -7.27 -11.96 -5.60
CA VAL A 106 -7.94 -11.37 -4.44
C VAL A 106 -7.69 -9.87 -4.45
N TRP A 107 -8.75 -9.13 -4.14
CA TRP A 107 -8.72 -7.69 -3.92
C TRP A 107 -8.95 -7.39 -2.46
N LEU A 108 -8.25 -6.38 -1.95
CA LEU A 108 -8.39 -5.86 -0.60
C LEU A 108 -8.50 -4.33 -0.68
N GLY A 109 -9.54 -3.77 -0.11
CA GLY A 109 -9.72 -2.34 0.05
C GLY A 109 -9.50 -1.90 1.49
N HIS A 110 -8.75 -0.82 1.69
CA HIS A 110 -8.67 -0.10 2.96
C HIS A 110 -9.15 1.33 2.76
N ALA A 111 -9.98 1.83 3.68
CA ALA A 111 -10.34 3.23 3.73
C ALA A 111 -10.34 3.71 5.17
N ALA A 112 -9.90 4.94 5.39
CA ALA A 112 -9.85 5.53 6.72
C ALA A 112 -10.10 7.04 6.68
N ALA A 113 -10.61 7.55 7.79
CA ALA A 113 -10.67 8.98 8.09
C ALA A 113 -10.18 9.24 9.51
N THR A 114 -9.40 10.29 9.68
CA THR A 114 -8.76 10.66 10.94
C THR A 114 -9.05 12.12 11.26
N SER A 115 -9.37 12.41 12.50
CA SER A 115 -9.40 13.76 13.09
C SER A 115 -8.42 13.84 14.26
N ALA A 116 -8.32 14.97 14.91
CA ALA A 116 -7.54 15.09 16.15
C ALA A 116 -8.09 14.24 17.31
N GLN A 117 -9.36 13.82 17.25
CA GLN A 117 -10.06 13.10 18.31
C GLN A 117 -10.31 11.64 18.00
N SER A 118 -10.42 11.27 16.71
CA SER A 118 -10.84 9.93 16.32
C SER A 118 -10.11 9.44 15.06
N HIS A 119 -10.03 8.12 14.95
CA HIS A 119 -9.57 7.42 13.76
C HIS A 119 -10.54 6.29 13.46
N HIS A 120 -11.15 6.32 12.29
CA HIS A 120 -12.03 5.26 11.78
C HIS A 120 -11.41 4.62 10.55
N ALA A 121 -11.43 3.31 10.51
CA ALA A 121 -10.93 2.53 9.37
C ALA A 121 -11.91 1.40 9.05
N ALA A 122 -11.95 1.01 7.78
CA ALA A 122 -12.73 -0.12 7.30
C ALA A 122 -11.93 -0.89 6.26
N GLU A 123 -12.23 -2.18 6.12
CA GLU A 123 -11.63 -3.10 5.16
C GLU A 123 -12.71 -3.76 4.32
N ARG A 124 -12.38 -4.08 3.07
CA ARG A 124 -13.22 -4.86 2.15
C ARG A 124 -12.38 -5.90 1.44
N TYR A 125 -12.99 -7.04 1.17
CA TYR A 125 -12.37 -8.14 0.44
C TYR A 125 -13.25 -8.55 -0.72
N ALA A 126 -12.64 -8.78 -1.87
CA ALA A 126 -13.35 -9.27 -3.04
C ALA A 126 -12.53 -10.33 -3.76
N ARG A 127 -13.24 -11.28 -4.38
CA ARG A 127 -12.64 -12.23 -5.30
C ARG A 127 -12.52 -11.58 -6.67
N GLY A 128 -11.41 -11.82 -7.39
CA GLY A 128 -11.29 -11.43 -8.79
C GLY A 128 -12.26 -12.20 -9.70
N GLY A 129 -12.44 -11.71 -10.92
CA GLY A 129 -13.23 -12.38 -11.96
C GLY A 129 -14.75 -12.26 -11.84
N VAL A 130 -15.28 -11.65 -10.78
CA VAL A 130 -16.75 -11.53 -10.55
C VAL A 130 -17.27 -10.09 -10.62
N GLY A 131 -16.38 -9.11 -10.89
CA GLY A 131 -16.77 -7.70 -11.08
C GLY A 131 -16.99 -6.89 -9.78
N GLN A 132 -16.84 -7.52 -8.60
CA GLN A 132 -16.99 -6.84 -7.32
C GLN A 132 -15.88 -5.82 -7.06
N ALA A 133 -14.67 -6.08 -7.58
CA ALA A 133 -13.55 -5.18 -7.56
C ALA A 133 -12.78 -5.25 -8.88
N GLY A 134 -12.06 -4.19 -9.22
CA GLY A 134 -11.26 -4.15 -10.44
C GLY A 134 -10.63 -2.81 -10.70
N VAL A 135 -9.88 -2.75 -11.81
CA VAL A 135 -9.29 -1.51 -12.32
C VAL A 135 -9.40 -1.47 -13.83
N ILE A 136 -9.83 -0.32 -14.36
CA ILE A 136 -9.84 0.01 -15.78
C ILE A 136 -8.87 1.17 -15.98
N ALA A 137 -7.99 1.06 -16.97
CA ALA A 137 -6.99 2.10 -17.25
C ALA A 137 -7.58 3.33 -17.94
N GLN A 138 -8.60 3.13 -18.81
CA GLN A 138 -9.19 4.22 -19.58
C GLN A 138 -10.66 3.94 -19.96
N PRO A 139 -11.64 4.78 -19.52
CA PRO A 139 -11.41 5.84 -18.52
C PRO A 139 -10.97 5.22 -17.20
N PHE A 140 -10.06 5.89 -16.48
CA PHE A 140 -9.52 5.31 -15.26
C PHE A 140 -10.60 5.13 -14.21
N GLN A 141 -10.67 3.92 -13.65
CA GLN A 141 -11.52 3.55 -12.55
C GLN A 141 -10.89 2.41 -11.76
N ALA A 142 -10.77 2.57 -10.45
CA ALA A 142 -10.39 1.54 -9.49
C ALA A 142 -11.48 1.44 -8.43
N TRP A 143 -11.99 0.23 -8.15
CA TRP A 143 -13.12 0.06 -7.24
C TRP A 143 -13.09 -1.26 -6.45
N ILE A 144 -13.76 -1.25 -5.32
CA ILE A 144 -14.19 -2.42 -4.56
C ILE A 144 -15.55 -2.10 -3.93
N ASP A 145 -16.59 -2.86 -4.30
CA ASP A 145 -17.98 -2.56 -4.00
C ASP A 145 -18.35 -1.13 -4.46
N ASP A 146 -18.77 -0.27 -3.52
CA ASP A 146 -19.11 1.16 -3.74
C ASP A 146 -17.96 2.12 -3.43
N TRP A 147 -16.78 1.62 -2.99
CA TRP A 147 -15.58 2.44 -2.87
C TRP A 147 -14.91 2.60 -4.22
N GLN A 148 -14.54 3.82 -4.55
CA GLN A 148 -14.07 4.11 -5.89
C GLN A 148 -13.06 5.25 -5.92
N LEU A 149 -12.07 5.12 -6.79
CA LEU A 149 -11.20 6.18 -7.29
C LEU A 149 -11.33 6.20 -8.81
N SER A 150 -11.82 7.29 -9.39
CA SER A 150 -12.09 7.35 -10.84
C SER A 150 -11.84 8.72 -11.44
N THR A 151 -11.52 8.73 -12.75
CA THR A 151 -11.41 9.98 -13.49
C THR A 151 -12.77 10.67 -13.63
N LEU A 152 -12.75 12.01 -13.62
CA LEU A 152 -13.88 12.86 -14.00
C LEU A 152 -13.72 13.38 -15.45
N ASN A 153 -12.59 13.09 -16.09
CA ASN A 153 -12.33 13.53 -17.46
C ASN A 153 -12.89 12.52 -18.47
N SER A 154 -13.49 13.05 -19.54
CA SER A 154 -13.89 12.25 -20.71
C SER A 154 -12.75 12.09 -21.74
N ALA A 155 -11.72 12.95 -21.70
CA ALA A 155 -10.57 12.94 -22.58
C ALA A 155 -9.34 13.56 -21.90
N GLY A 156 -8.15 13.32 -22.47
CA GLY A 156 -6.87 13.82 -21.94
C GLY A 156 -6.28 12.93 -20.83
N ASP A 157 -5.50 13.53 -19.96
CA ASP A 157 -4.88 12.83 -18.83
C ASP A 157 -5.96 12.35 -17.84
N PRO A 158 -6.12 11.04 -17.64
CA PRO A 158 -7.14 10.50 -16.76
C PRO A 158 -6.93 10.87 -15.30
N LEU A 159 -5.71 11.25 -14.89
CA LEU A 159 -5.42 11.66 -13.52
C LEU A 159 -5.54 13.18 -13.30
N ALA A 160 -5.76 13.99 -14.34
CA ALA A 160 -5.85 15.44 -14.19
C ALA A 160 -7.01 15.88 -13.28
N ARG A 161 -8.13 15.15 -13.34
CA ARG A 161 -9.31 15.38 -12.47
C ARG A 161 -9.93 14.05 -12.09
N MET A 162 -9.96 13.78 -10.80
CA MET A 162 -10.45 12.53 -10.26
C MET A 162 -11.47 12.74 -9.15
N GLN A 163 -12.19 11.69 -8.80
CA GLN A 163 -13.00 11.60 -7.59
C GLN A 163 -12.61 10.35 -6.82
N VAL A 164 -12.51 10.50 -5.50
CA VAL A 164 -12.43 9.39 -4.56
C VAL A 164 -13.63 9.38 -3.65
N GLN A 165 -14.17 8.20 -3.37
CA GLN A 165 -15.24 8.01 -2.39
C GLN A 165 -15.09 6.70 -1.65
N ALA A 166 -15.37 6.73 -0.36
CA ALA A 166 -15.53 5.56 0.48
C ALA A 166 -16.37 5.88 1.71
N ALA A 167 -16.96 4.85 2.31
CA ALA A 167 -17.71 4.95 3.56
C ALA A 167 -17.50 3.68 4.40
N GLY A 168 -17.49 3.86 5.72
CA GLY A 168 -17.39 2.80 6.70
C GLY A 168 -18.02 3.21 8.02
N PRO A 169 -17.96 2.36 9.04
CA PRO A 169 -18.46 2.72 10.36
C PRO A 169 -17.78 3.99 10.88
N GLY A 170 -18.59 5.02 11.14
CA GLY A 170 -18.13 6.29 11.72
C GLY A 170 -17.55 7.29 10.71
N PHE A 171 -17.41 6.96 9.42
CA PHE A 171 -16.91 7.89 8.42
C PHE A 171 -17.51 7.70 7.02
N ALA A 172 -17.50 8.77 6.24
CA ALA A 172 -17.70 8.75 4.79
C ALA A 172 -16.99 9.95 4.17
N TYR A 173 -16.50 9.82 2.95
CA TYR A 173 -15.96 10.96 2.21
C TYR A 173 -16.21 10.85 0.72
N ARG A 174 -16.32 12.02 0.09
CA ARG A 174 -16.32 12.19 -1.36
C ARG A 174 -15.51 13.43 -1.70
N LEU A 175 -14.34 13.22 -2.30
CA LEU A 175 -13.40 14.27 -2.62
C LEU A 175 -13.15 14.30 -4.13
N GLN A 176 -13.10 15.50 -4.70
CA GLN A 176 -12.54 15.73 -6.02
C GLN A 176 -11.05 16.04 -5.88
N LEU A 177 -10.26 15.51 -6.79
CA LEU A 177 -8.82 15.67 -6.85
C LEU A 177 -8.48 16.34 -8.18
N SER A 178 -7.55 17.29 -8.18
CA SER A 178 -7.09 17.94 -9.40
C SER A 178 -5.59 18.16 -9.36
N SER A 179 -4.91 17.92 -10.49
CA SER A 179 -3.51 18.25 -10.70
C SER A 179 -3.30 18.66 -12.14
N SER A 180 -2.47 19.68 -12.35
CA SER A 180 -1.96 20.08 -13.67
C SER A 180 -0.49 19.71 -13.86
N ARG A 181 0.09 19.00 -12.89
CA ARG A 181 1.51 18.63 -12.90
C ARG A 181 1.70 17.19 -13.36
N PRO A 182 2.87 16.86 -13.96
CA PRO A 182 3.16 15.52 -14.42
C PRO A 182 3.26 14.53 -13.27
N LEU A 183 3.14 13.26 -13.61
CA LEU A 183 3.47 12.14 -12.73
C LEU A 183 4.95 12.13 -12.39
N VAL A 184 5.28 11.58 -11.25
CA VAL A 184 6.64 11.40 -10.76
C VAL A 184 6.98 9.92 -10.74
N LEU A 185 8.00 9.52 -11.49
CA LEU A 185 8.56 8.18 -11.44
C LEU A 185 9.52 8.07 -10.25
N GLN A 186 9.25 7.14 -9.33
CA GLN A 186 10.04 6.95 -8.11
C GLN A 186 11.30 6.12 -8.38
N GLY A 187 12.35 6.36 -7.60
CA GLY A 187 13.63 5.66 -7.76
C GLY A 187 14.32 5.97 -9.09
N GLU A 188 14.82 4.95 -9.76
CA GLU A 188 15.53 5.07 -11.02
C GLU A 188 14.55 4.95 -12.21
N GLY A 189 13.92 6.07 -12.61
CA GLY A 189 12.93 6.06 -13.69
C GLY A 189 11.73 5.14 -13.44
N GLY A 190 11.29 5.03 -12.20
CA GLY A 190 10.19 4.16 -11.78
C GLY A 190 10.61 2.78 -11.26
N TYR A 191 11.90 2.42 -11.35
CA TYR A 191 12.45 1.23 -10.71
C TYR A 191 12.83 1.56 -9.27
N SER A 192 12.01 1.14 -8.31
CA SER A 192 12.17 1.44 -6.88
C SER A 192 12.71 0.22 -6.14
N ARG A 193 13.99 0.25 -5.79
CA ARG A 193 14.65 -0.82 -5.02
C ARG A 193 14.12 -0.85 -3.59
N LYS A 194 13.94 -2.05 -3.04
CA LYS A 194 13.46 -2.29 -1.67
C LYS A 194 14.51 -2.98 -0.78
N SER A 195 15.62 -3.39 -1.38
CA SER A 195 16.76 -3.98 -0.66
C SER A 195 18.04 -3.91 -1.50
N ASP A 196 19.17 -4.15 -0.86
CA ASP A 196 20.46 -4.36 -1.54
C ASP A 196 20.51 -5.69 -2.31
N GLN A 197 19.57 -6.61 -2.06
CA GLN A 197 19.48 -7.94 -2.66
C GLN A 197 18.69 -7.97 -3.98
N GLY A 198 18.24 -6.81 -4.47
CA GLY A 198 17.58 -6.67 -5.77
C GLY A 198 16.06 -6.74 -5.74
N GLN A 199 15.43 -6.85 -4.57
CA GLN A 199 13.98 -6.68 -4.47
C GLN A 199 13.59 -5.27 -4.91
N ALA A 200 12.58 -5.16 -5.77
CA ALA A 200 12.16 -3.90 -6.34
C ALA A 200 10.68 -3.91 -6.72
N SER A 201 10.15 -2.75 -6.99
CA SER A 201 8.83 -2.52 -7.59
C SER A 201 8.93 -1.52 -8.73
N TYR A 202 7.93 -1.52 -9.61
CA TYR A 202 7.65 -0.38 -10.47
C TYR A 202 6.73 0.58 -9.72
N TYR A 203 7.11 1.86 -9.68
CA TYR A 203 6.49 2.81 -8.78
C TYR A 203 6.44 4.22 -9.39
N TYR A 204 5.26 4.80 -9.44
CA TYR A 204 5.06 6.21 -9.72
C TYR A 204 4.07 6.85 -8.76
N SER A 205 4.11 8.16 -8.67
CA SER A 205 3.22 8.96 -7.82
C SER A 205 2.62 10.14 -8.59
N GLN A 206 1.44 10.60 -8.14
CA GLN A 206 0.95 11.94 -8.39
C GLN A 206 0.90 12.71 -7.06
N PRO A 207 2.00 13.42 -6.71
CA PRO A 207 2.16 14.06 -5.40
C PRO A 207 1.62 15.51 -5.35
N PHE A 208 0.98 15.97 -6.42
CA PHE A 208 0.56 17.36 -6.58
C PHE A 208 -0.95 17.54 -6.62
N PHE A 209 -1.71 16.56 -6.19
CA PHE A 209 -3.16 16.72 -6.11
C PHE A 209 -3.54 17.80 -5.10
N GLN A 210 -4.55 18.57 -5.50
CA GLN A 210 -5.39 19.35 -4.60
C GLN A 210 -6.73 18.64 -4.47
N ALA A 211 -7.11 18.33 -3.25
CA ALA A 211 -8.36 17.67 -2.91
C ALA A 211 -9.35 18.67 -2.34
N ALA A 212 -10.63 18.53 -2.67
CA ALA A 212 -11.71 19.28 -2.04
C ALA A 212 -13.01 18.47 -2.08
N GLY A 213 -13.83 18.61 -1.05
CA GLY A 213 -15.12 17.94 -1.00
C GLY A 213 -15.69 17.78 0.40
N GLU A 214 -16.52 16.78 0.58
CA GLU A 214 -17.20 16.49 1.84
C GLU A 214 -16.53 15.31 2.56
N LEU A 215 -16.31 15.51 3.85
CA LEU A 215 -15.94 14.48 4.82
C LEU A 215 -17.00 14.41 5.92
N GLN A 216 -17.50 13.23 6.20
CA GLN A 216 -18.30 12.95 7.39
C GLN A 216 -17.45 12.09 8.35
N ILE A 217 -17.36 12.50 9.61
CA ILE A 217 -16.68 11.74 10.67
C ILE A 217 -17.46 11.95 11.99
N ASP A 218 -17.70 10.89 12.74
CA ASP A 218 -18.50 10.91 13.98
C ASP A 218 -19.89 11.54 13.83
N GLY A 219 -20.53 11.33 12.66
CA GLY A 219 -21.84 11.87 12.34
C GLY A 219 -21.85 13.35 11.91
N GLN A 220 -20.71 14.04 11.98
CA GLN A 220 -20.59 15.45 11.56
C GLN A 220 -20.04 15.55 10.15
N ARG A 221 -20.54 16.53 9.38
CA ARG A 221 -20.09 16.82 8.02
C ARG A 221 -19.23 18.06 7.96
N TYR A 222 -18.16 17.97 7.17
CA TYR A 222 -17.19 19.03 6.95
C TYR A 222 -16.97 19.24 5.46
N GLN A 223 -16.91 20.51 5.04
CA GLN A 223 -16.33 20.87 3.75
C GLN A 223 -14.83 21.04 3.97
N VAL A 224 -14.05 20.23 3.26
CA VAL A 224 -12.61 20.13 3.48
C VAL A 224 -11.85 20.32 2.18
N SER A 225 -10.61 20.82 2.30
CA SER A 225 -9.68 20.91 1.18
C SER A 225 -8.24 20.80 1.66
N GLY A 226 -7.34 20.42 0.76
CA GLY A 226 -5.91 20.32 1.07
C GLY A 226 -5.14 19.49 0.06
N PRO A 227 -3.85 19.28 0.28
CA PRO A 227 -3.02 18.47 -0.59
C PRO A 227 -3.37 16.98 -0.49
N ALA A 228 -3.16 16.27 -1.60
CA ALA A 228 -3.30 14.82 -1.64
C ALA A 228 -2.17 14.19 -2.48
N TRP A 229 -1.95 12.92 -2.24
CA TRP A 229 -0.89 12.13 -2.83
C TRP A 229 -1.43 10.78 -3.28
N LEU A 230 -1.20 10.41 -4.54
CA LEU A 230 -1.52 9.09 -5.07
C LEU A 230 -0.22 8.34 -5.38
N ASP A 231 -0.11 7.13 -4.89
CA ASP A 231 0.90 6.16 -5.27
C ASP A 231 0.30 5.03 -6.08
N ARG A 232 1.05 4.61 -7.08
CA ARG A 232 0.77 3.45 -7.89
C ARG A 232 2.02 2.60 -7.96
N GLU A 233 1.92 1.37 -7.46
CA GLU A 233 3.08 0.51 -7.34
C GLU A 233 2.71 -0.95 -7.60
N TRP A 234 3.60 -1.71 -8.27
CA TRP A 234 3.42 -3.14 -8.51
C TRP A 234 4.74 -3.89 -8.48
N SER A 235 4.68 -5.13 -8.02
CA SER A 235 5.83 -6.00 -7.85
C SER A 235 5.43 -7.47 -7.89
N SER A 236 6.42 -8.33 -8.16
CA SER A 236 6.32 -9.77 -7.97
C SER A 236 7.07 -10.27 -6.73
N GLN A 237 7.81 -9.39 -6.09
CA GLN A 237 8.73 -9.74 -5.01
C GLN A 237 8.18 -9.22 -3.68
N PRO A 238 7.69 -10.11 -2.80
CA PRO A 238 7.32 -9.74 -1.44
C PRO A 238 8.56 -9.33 -0.63
N LEU A 239 8.33 -8.88 0.60
CA LEU A 239 9.41 -8.67 1.57
C LEU A 239 10.22 -9.95 1.74
N GLY A 240 11.55 -9.82 1.88
CA GLY A 240 12.44 -10.93 2.21
C GLY A 240 12.13 -11.52 3.59
N ALA A 241 12.58 -12.74 3.83
CA ALA A 241 12.36 -13.43 5.10
C ALA A 241 12.97 -12.72 6.31
N ASP A 242 14.01 -11.93 6.10
CA ASP A 242 14.70 -11.10 7.09
C ASP A 242 14.06 -9.69 7.24
N GLN A 243 13.10 -9.32 6.40
CA GLN A 243 12.40 -8.04 6.45
C GLN A 243 11.11 -8.15 7.27
N SER A 244 10.90 -7.21 8.19
CA SER A 244 9.77 -7.22 9.13
C SER A 244 8.70 -6.17 8.84
N GLY A 245 8.83 -5.43 7.74
CA GLY A 245 7.92 -4.37 7.33
C GLY A 245 8.66 -3.09 6.96
N TRP A 246 7.92 -2.02 6.76
CA TRP A 246 8.48 -0.72 6.38
C TRP A 246 7.81 0.43 7.12
N ASP A 247 8.51 1.56 7.12
CA ASP A 247 7.99 2.86 7.49
C ASP A 247 8.06 3.73 6.23
N TRP A 248 6.93 4.28 5.80
CA TRP A 248 6.80 5.04 4.57
C TRP A 248 6.29 6.45 4.86
N PHE A 249 6.79 7.42 4.09
CA PHE A 249 6.46 8.82 4.24
C PHE A 249 6.23 9.47 2.88
N SER A 250 5.16 10.24 2.77
CA SER A 250 4.93 11.23 1.72
C SER A 250 4.74 12.59 2.36
N LEU A 251 5.62 13.51 2.06
CA LEU A 251 5.66 14.81 2.71
C LEU A 251 5.45 15.93 1.69
N HIS A 252 4.57 16.85 2.04
CA HIS A 252 4.41 18.13 1.39
C HIS A 252 5.15 19.18 2.23
N LEU A 253 6.22 19.75 1.69
CA LEU A 253 7.03 20.72 2.41
C LEU A 253 6.51 22.15 2.17
N ASP A 254 6.68 23.04 3.14
CA ASP A 254 6.26 24.43 3.04
C ASP A 254 6.95 25.19 1.89
N SER A 255 8.15 24.76 1.50
CA SER A 255 8.88 25.24 0.32
C SER A 255 8.18 24.95 -1.02
N GLY A 256 7.13 24.09 -1.00
CA GLY A 256 6.43 23.62 -2.18
C GLY A 256 7.02 22.35 -2.81
N GLU A 257 8.14 21.88 -2.32
CA GLU A 257 8.76 20.61 -2.71
C GLU A 257 8.03 19.43 -2.09
N ARG A 258 8.32 18.22 -2.57
CA ARG A 258 7.73 16.97 -2.09
C ARG A 258 8.84 15.98 -1.78
N LEU A 259 8.60 15.12 -0.82
CA LEU A 259 9.53 14.06 -0.44
C LEU A 259 8.78 12.76 -0.22
N MET A 260 9.14 11.74 -0.98
CA MET A 260 8.79 10.36 -0.68
C MET A 260 10.03 9.68 -0.12
N LEU A 261 9.89 8.98 1.00
CA LEU A 261 10.96 8.13 1.51
C LEU A 261 10.37 6.92 2.22
N PHE A 262 11.14 5.87 2.27
CA PHE A 262 10.80 4.70 3.08
C PHE A 262 12.04 4.07 3.70
N ARG A 263 11.78 3.36 4.79
CA ARG A 263 12.72 2.54 5.51
C ARG A 263 12.15 1.14 5.60
N VAL A 264 12.83 0.15 5.01
CA VAL A 264 12.51 -1.26 5.18
C VAL A 264 13.25 -1.77 6.41
N ARG A 265 12.49 -2.28 7.38
CA ARG A 265 13.04 -2.81 8.64
C ARG A 265 13.58 -4.21 8.40
N GLU A 266 14.87 -4.40 8.67
CA GLU A 266 15.54 -5.69 8.64
C GLU A 266 15.80 -6.20 10.07
N ARG A 267 15.74 -7.51 10.29
CA ARG A 267 15.80 -8.08 11.65
C ARG A 267 17.16 -7.91 12.31
N ASP A 268 18.23 -8.24 11.60
CA ASP A 268 19.57 -8.33 12.17
C ASP A 268 20.57 -7.43 11.44
N LYS A 269 20.09 -6.46 10.68
CA LYS A 269 20.91 -5.56 9.88
C LYS A 269 20.40 -4.12 9.98
N ALA A 270 21.22 -3.19 9.53
CA ALA A 270 20.78 -1.81 9.32
C ALA A 270 19.61 -1.76 8.31
N PRO A 271 18.58 -0.94 8.53
CA PRO A 271 17.44 -0.83 7.64
C PRO A 271 17.88 -0.33 6.26
N TYR A 272 17.20 -0.80 5.22
CA TYR A 272 17.31 -0.21 3.89
C TYR A 272 16.51 1.08 3.82
N ILE A 273 17.16 2.21 3.49
CA ILE A 273 16.54 3.53 3.43
C ILE A 273 16.79 4.13 2.06
N THR A 274 15.76 4.64 1.44
CA THR A 274 15.84 5.38 0.18
C THR A 274 14.69 6.38 0.09
N GLY A 275 14.82 7.37 -0.79
CA GLY A 275 13.76 8.35 -1.03
C GLY A 275 13.90 9.03 -2.38
N THR A 276 12.92 9.84 -2.70
CA THR A 276 12.90 10.71 -3.87
C THR A 276 12.53 12.11 -3.43
N TRP A 277 13.45 13.04 -3.62
CA TRP A 277 13.19 14.47 -3.51
C TRP A 277 12.56 14.96 -4.82
N ILE A 278 11.48 15.70 -4.73
CA ILE A 278 10.69 16.15 -5.87
C ILE A 278 10.59 17.67 -5.78
N SER A 279 11.20 18.36 -6.71
CA SER A 279 11.14 19.81 -6.80
C SER A 279 9.75 20.31 -7.18
N THR A 280 9.55 21.60 -7.02
CA THR A 280 8.25 22.25 -7.29
C THR A 280 7.81 22.13 -8.75
N ASP A 281 8.71 21.92 -9.68
CA ASP A 281 8.43 21.70 -11.11
C ASP A 281 8.29 20.21 -11.49
N GLY A 282 8.47 19.29 -10.53
CA GLY A 282 8.32 17.85 -10.73
C GLY A 282 9.62 17.09 -11.06
N HIS A 283 10.77 17.77 -11.12
CA HIS A 283 12.05 17.07 -11.27
C HIS A 283 12.37 16.24 -10.03
N THR A 284 12.95 15.07 -10.26
CA THR A 284 13.26 14.11 -9.18
C THR A 284 14.75 13.98 -8.95
N GLN A 285 15.10 13.79 -7.67
CA GLN A 285 16.43 13.39 -7.24
C GLN A 285 16.31 12.19 -6.32
N SER A 286 16.89 11.07 -6.69
CA SER A 286 16.99 9.91 -5.79
C SER A 286 17.91 10.21 -4.62
N LEU A 287 17.51 9.79 -3.42
CA LEU A 287 18.25 9.91 -2.18
C LEU A 287 18.57 8.51 -1.63
N GLY A 288 19.83 8.25 -1.37
CA GLY A 288 20.28 7.01 -0.73
C GLY A 288 20.40 7.15 0.79
N LYS A 289 20.68 6.03 1.45
CA LYS A 289 20.82 5.94 2.91
C LYS A 289 21.84 6.90 3.51
N GLU A 290 22.90 7.24 2.76
CA GLU A 290 23.96 8.17 3.22
C GLU A 290 23.49 9.63 3.28
N GLN A 291 22.38 9.94 2.61
CA GLN A 291 21.83 11.30 2.52
C GLN A 291 20.64 11.51 3.46
N ILE A 292 20.04 10.40 3.97
CA ILE A 292 18.84 10.42 4.79
C ILE A 292 19.15 9.90 6.18
N GLN A 293 18.88 10.72 7.19
CA GLN A 293 18.85 10.26 8.57
C GLN A 293 17.40 10.18 9.02
N LEU A 294 16.92 8.98 9.30
CA LEU A 294 15.55 8.71 9.72
C LEU A 294 15.57 7.87 11.01
N LEU A 295 15.24 8.52 12.11
CA LEU A 295 15.31 7.94 13.44
C LEU A 295 13.94 8.00 14.16
N PRO A 296 13.42 6.88 14.66
CA PRO A 296 12.27 6.90 15.55
C PRO A 296 12.69 7.43 16.93
N LEU A 297 12.06 8.52 17.39
CA LEU A 297 12.34 9.15 18.68
C LEU A 297 11.43 8.65 19.80
N ALA A 298 10.18 8.35 19.48
CA ALA A 298 9.22 7.84 20.43
C ALA A 298 8.36 6.72 19.82
N GLN A 299 7.83 5.87 20.69
CA GLN A 299 6.94 4.79 20.32
C GLN A 299 5.69 4.83 21.18
N SER A 300 4.55 4.47 20.59
CA SER A 300 3.29 4.30 21.28
C SER A 300 2.77 2.87 21.14
N ARG A 301 2.11 2.37 22.17
CA ARG A 301 1.41 1.08 22.07
C ARG A 301 0.02 1.28 21.50
N VAL A 302 -0.21 0.68 20.33
CA VAL A 302 -1.51 0.70 19.65
C VAL A 302 -1.95 -0.75 19.46
N GLN A 303 -3.06 -1.15 20.03
CA GLN A 303 -3.60 -2.52 19.97
C GLN A 303 -2.55 -3.61 20.27
N GLY A 304 -1.73 -3.39 21.31
CA GLY A 304 -0.69 -4.32 21.75
C GLY A 304 0.61 -4.29 20.94
N ARG A 305 0.68 -3.55 19.84
CA ARG A 305 1.87 -3.38 19.01
C ARG A 305 2.60 -2.08 19.37
N SER A 306 3.93 -2.10 19.39
CA SER A 306 4.74 -0.89 19.54
C SER A 306 4.98 -0.29 18.16
N LEU A 307 4.51 0.94 17.96
CA LEU A 307 4.63 1.67 16.69
C LEU A 307 5.40 2.97 16.92
N PRO A 308 6.36 3.32 16.05
CA PRO A 308 7.00 4.63 16.09
C PRO A 308 5.97 5.72 15.80
N THR A 309 5.92 6.73 16.69
CA THR A 309 4.95 7.83 16.58
C THR A 309 5.60 9.20 16.49
N THR A 310 6.89 9.30 16.78
CA THR A 310 7.67 10.52 16.60
C THR A 310 8.97 10.16 15.86
N TRP A 311 9.30 10.96 14.86
CA TRP A 311 10.44 10.73 14.01
C TRP A 311 11.32 11.96 13.91
N GLN A 312 12.62 11.76 13.82
CA GLN A 312 13.55 12.75 13.31
C GLN A 312 13.90 12.37 11.88
N LEU A 313 13.71 13.32 10.98
CA LEU A 313 14.13 13.22 9.58
C LEU A 313 15.10 14.35 9.29
N LYS A 314 16.30 14.00 8.78
CA LYS A 314 17.27 14.97 8.32
C LYS A 314 17.78 14.62 6.94
N ILE A 315 17.90 15.64 6.10
CA ILE A 315 18.52 15.58 4.77
C ILE A 315 19.39 16.84 4.64
N PRO A 316 20.63 16.85 5.21
CA PRO A 316 21.45 18.04 5.31
C PRO A 316 21.71 18.72 3.96
N ALA A 317 21.89 17.94 2.89
CA ALA A 317 22.08 18.45 1.53
C ALA A 317 20.88 19.24 0.98
N LYS A 318 19.73 19.17 1.66
CA LYS A 318 18.48 19.88 1.33
C LYS A 318 18.10 20.93 2.39
N GLY A 319 18.93 21.10 3.42
CA GLY A 319 18.61 21.99 4.52
C GLY A 319 17.43 21.53 5.38
N LEU A 320 17.10 20.25 5.36
CA LEU A 320 16.07 19.65 6.18
C LEU A 320 16.70 18.98 7.39
N ASP A 321 16.42 19.54 8.59
CA ASP A 321 16.99 19.12 9.88
C ASP A 321 15.91 18.86 10.95
#